data_f2ff7ee5f02d0f2f9a591bc1ae0c8e4b
#
_entry.id   f2ff7ee5f02d0f2f9a591bc1ae0c8e4b
#
_cell.length_a   1.000
_cell.length_b   1.000
_cell.length_c   1.000
_cell.angle_alpha   90.00
_cell.angle_beta   90.00
_cell.angle_gamma   90.00
#
_symmetry.space_group_name_H-M   'P 1'
#
loop_
_entity.id
_entity.type
_entity.pdbx_description
1 polymer ?
#
loop_
_entity_poly.entity_id
_entity_poly.type
_entity_poly.pdbx_seq_one_letter_code
_entity_poly.pdbx_strand_id
1 'polypeptide(L)'
;DTWIEAADYPNLPAYPAGQQFDVSVVQTGMPTYNWQVPNFTKPAKDNLIVYELLVRDFTVEQNWQSMIDKIPYLKSLKINAVELMPVMEFEGNNSWGYNPSFHFALDKAYGTSDKFKEFIDKCHQNGIAVILDIALNHATQRNPLVRLWNNDPDGDGYGAPNSSNPYFNTVAKHAYNVHEDMNHSSTATRYYVERVLEQWITEYKIDGFRWDLTKGFTQNCTASDQTCTNAYQQDRVDVLKLYADKQWSFDPSSYVIFEHLGTDTEEQQWANYRIGEGKGVMMWDILNYAYNQNTMGSTSGSNIGRADFESHGFAERRNKTYGESHDEERLMYRNLTNGATNGVYNVKNLATALERQKAFAATLFTIPGPKMIWQFGELGFDLSINRCTNGTINNGCRTDPKPSAFSTTLNYYNDAQRKAVYDTWAKIINL
;
A
#
# COMPACT_ATOMS: atom_id res chain seq x y z
N ASP A 1 -7.87 10.03 22.43
CA ASP A 1 -7.87 10.85 21.24
C ASP A 1 -9.20 11.57 21.06
N THR A 2 -9.12 12.86 20.82
CA THR A 2 -10.29 13.76 20.82
C THR A 2 -11.14 13.69 19.56
N TRP A 3 -10.85 12.78 18.64
CA TRP A 3 -11.55 12.70 17.35
C TRP A 3 -11.99 11.30 16.91
N ILE A 4 -12.03 10.37 17.86
CA ILE A 4 -12.84 9.18 17.67
C ILE A 4 -14.29 9.62 17.64
N GLU A 5 -14.96 9.40 16.52
CA GLU A 5 -16.36 9.73 16.39
C GLU A 5 -17.19 8.86 17.34
N ALA A 6 -17.92 9.48 18.26
CA ALA A 6 -18.75 8.77 19.23
C ALA A 6 -19.81 7.86 18.55
N ALA A 7 -20.20 8.19 17.31
CA ALA A 7 -21.09 7.38 16.53
C ALA A 7 -20.49 6.04 16.12
N ASP A 8 -19.18 5.99 15.88
CA ASP A 8 -18.45 4.75 15.51
C ASP A 8 -18.12 3.90 16.75
N TYR A 9 -17.97 4.56 17.91
CA TYR A 9 -17.59 3.91 19.17
C TYR A 9 -18.54 4.33 20.31
N PRO A 10 -19.84 4.02 20.23
CA PRO A 10 -20.85 4.54 21.18
C PRO A 10 -20.64 4.08 22.63
N ASN A 11 -19.91 3.00 22.85
CA ASN A 11 -19.66 2.40 24.18
C ASN A 11 -18.19 2.53 24.60
N LEU A 12 -17.39 3.40 23.95
CA LEU A 12 -16.00 3.57 24.31
C LEU A 12 -15.90 4.12 25.76
N PRO A 13 -15.20 3.44 26.67
CA PRO A 13 -14.99 3.94 28.04
C PRO A 13 -14.22 5.27 28.00
N ALA A 14 -14.47 6.11 29.01
CA ALA A 14 -13.68 7.32 29.19
C ALA A 14 -12.20 6.96 29.41
N TYR A 15 -11.32 7.79 28.87
CA TYR A 15 -9.89 7.64 29.09
C TYR A 15 -9.56 7.66 30.59
N PRO A 16 -8.77 6.71 31.14
CA PRO A 16 -8.52 6.61 32.56
C PRO A 16 -7.85 7.86 33.13
N ALA A 17 -8.43 8.42 34.20
CA ALA A 17 -7.87 9.60 34.85
C ALA A 17 -6.46 9.33 35.37
N GLY A 18 -5.55 10.29 35.16
CA GLY A 18 -4.16 10.21 35.62
C GLY A 18 -3.23 9.36 34.73
N GLN A 19 -3.71 8.85 33.60
CA GLN A 19 -2.86 8.22 32.59
C GLN A 19 -2.35 9.26 31.58
N GLN A 20 -1.19 8.97 30.96
CA GLN A 20 -0.53 9.85 30.00
C GLN A 20 -0.28 9.18 28.65
N PHE A 21 -0.47 7.87 28.56
CA PHE A 21 -0.09 7.06 27.41
C PHE A 21 -1.29 6.42 26.73
N ASP A 22 -1.05 5.83 25.55
CA ASP A 22 -2.06 5.06 24.84
C ASP A 22 -2.56 3.91 25.70
N VAL A 23 -3.86 3.66 25.66
CA VAL A 23 -4.52 2.58 26.41
C VAL A 23 -5.31 1.72 25.44
N SER A 24 -5.37 0.41 25.70
CA SER A 24 -6.18 -0.51 24.92
C SER A 24 -7.50 -0.78 25.65
N VAL A 25 -8.59 -0.84 24.89
CA VAL A 25 -9.89 -1.29 25.41
C VAL A 25 -9.96 -2.82 25.31
N VAL A 26 -10.21 -3.47 26.43
CA VAL A 26 -10.51 -4.90 26.47
C VAL A 26 -12.01 -5.07 26.53
N GLN A 27 -12.60 -5.63 25.49
CA GLN A 27 -14.02 -5.93 25.40
C GLN A 27 -14.21 -7.44 25.44
N THR A 28 -14.79 -7.96 26.53
CA THR A 28 -15.13 -9.37 26.67
C THR A 28 -16.53 -9.65 26.15
N GLY A 29 -16.75 -10.87 25.63
CA GLY A 29 -18.07 -11.28 25.16
C GLY A 29 -18.50 -10.66 23.83
N MET A 30 -17.59 -10.13 23.05
CA MET A 30 -17.89 -9.71 21.68
C MET A 30 -18.40 -10.91 20.86
N PRO A 31 -19.50 -10.75 20.11
CA PRO A 31 -19.92 -11.78 19.18
C PRO A 31 -18.88 -11.96 18.07
N THR A 32 -18.64 -13.19 17.66
CA THR A 32 -17.82 -13.46 16.48
C THR A 32 -18.49 -12.90 15.23
N TYR A 33 -17.72 -12.21 14.37
CA TYR A 33 -18.25 -11.71 13.10
C TYR A 33 -18.75 -12.88 12.22
N ASN A 34 -19.95 -12.74 11.67
CA ASN A 34 -20.59 -13.78 10.84
C ASN A 34 -20.27 -13.56 9.35
N TRP A 35 -19.18 -14.14 8.88
CA TRP A 35 -18.75 -14.07 7.48
C TRP A 35 -19.78 -14.66 6.52
N GLN A 36 -20.21 -13.87 5.52
CA GLN A 36 -21.11 -14.32 4.46
C GLN A 36 -20.33 -15.10 3.38
N VAL A 37 -19.02 -14.79 3.20
CA VAL A 37 -18.10 -15.52 2.33
C VAL A 37 -16.96 -16.10 3.17
N PRO A 38 -17.20 -17.20 3.90
CA PRO A 38 -16.19 -17.77 4.81
C PRO A 38 -14.96 -18.31 4.07
N ASN A 39 -15.12 -18.72 2.81
CA ASN A 39 -14.08 -19.28 1.95
C ASN A 39 -14.06 -18.54 0.60
N PHE A 40 -13.26 -17.52 0.50
CA PHE A 40 -13.12 -16.75 -0.73
C PHE A 40 -12.12 -17.40 -1.70
N THR A 41 -12.54 -17.59 -2.95
CA THR A 41 -11.62 -18.05 -4.01
C THR A 41 -10.94 -16.85 -4.63
N LYS A 42 -9.65 -16.71 -4.37
CA LYS A 42 -8.84 -15.59 -4.84
C LYS A 42 -8.64 -15.64 -6.36
N PRO A 43 -8.66 -14.50 -7.06
CA PRO A 43 -8.22 -14.39 -8.44
C PRO A 43 -6.79 -14.94 -8.65
N ALA A 44 -6.54 -15.52 -9.82
CA ALA A 44 -5.18 -15.97 -10.15
C ALA A 44 -4.21 -14.78 -10.20
N LYS A 45 -2.97 -14.98 -9.74
CA LYS A 45 -1.95 -13.92 -9.69
C LYS A 45 -1.75 -13.24 -11.05
N ASP A 46 -1.73 -14.02 -12.13
CA ASP A 46 -1.52 -13.52 -13.49
C ASP A 46 -2.65 -12.60 -14.00
N ASN A 47 -3.82 -12.69 -13.39
CA ASN A 47 -5.02 -11.93 -13.76
C ASN A 47 -5.37 -10.82 -12.75
N LEU A 48 -4.47 -10.51 -11.82
CA LEU A 48 -4.73 -9.47 -10.85
C LEU A 48 -4.72 -8.07 -11.48
N ILE A 49 -5.81 -7.36 -11.26
CA ILE A 49 -5.91 -5.91 -11.45
C ILE A 49 -6.13 -5.30 -10.08
N VAL A 50 -5.04 -4.83 -9.51
CA VAL A 50 -4.99 -4.29 -8.15
C VAL A 50 -5.34 -2.80 -8.18
N TYR A 51 -6.19 -2.37 -7.27
CA TYR A 51 -6.50 -0.96 -7.06
C TYR A 51 -5.91 -0.51 -5.72
N GLU A 52 -4.78 0.18 -5.78
CA GLU A 52 -4.13 0.77 -4.62
C GLU A 52 -4.91 2.00 -4.18
N LEU A 53 -5.21 2.12 -2.88
CA LEU A 53 -5.94 3.26 -2.35
C LEU A 53 -5.59 3.57 -0.90
N LEU A 54 -5.73 4.86 -0.55
CA LEU A 54 -5.66 5.38 0.80
C LEU A 54 -7.07 5.72 1.28
N VAL A 55 -7.56 5.07 2.33
CA VAL A 55 -8.93 5.26 2.86
C VAL A 55 -9.20 6.75 3.16
N ARG A 56 -8.23 7.45 3.76
CA ARG A 56 -8.30 8.87 4.07
C ARG A 56 -8.64 9.77 2.86
N ASP A 57 -8.08 9.46 1.68
CA ASP A 57 -8.17 10.33 0.50
C ASP A 57 -9.17 9.78 -0.53
N PHE A 58 -9.59 8.51 -0.42
CA PHE A 58 -10.47 7.88 -1.40
C PHE A 58 -11.92 8.31 -1.25
N THR A 59 -12.44 8.37 -0.03
CA THR A 59 -13.82 8.85 0.23
C THR A 59 -13.81 10.17 1.01
N VAL A 60 -14.91 10.90 0.94
CA VAL A 60 -15.05 12.17 1.67
C VAL A 60 -15.20 11.91 3.17
N GLU A 61 -15.89 10.83 3.51
CA GLU A 61 -16.21 10.41 4.88
C GLU A 61 -15.06 9.68 5.57
N GLN A 62 -14.07 9.22 4.80
CA GLN A 62 -12.80 8.63 5.29
C GLN A 62 -12.98 7.41 6.21
N ASN A 63 -14.00 6.58 6.01
CA ASN A 63 -14.30 5.46 6.88
C ASN A 63 -14.75 4.19 6.12
N TRP A 64 -14.83 3.07 6.82
CA TRP A 64 -15.16 1.77 6.22
C TRP A 64 -16.56 1.72 5.60
N GLN A 65 -17.55 2.46 6.17
CA GLN A 65 -18.89 2.48 5.57
C GLN A 65 -18.85 3.12 4.18
N SER A 66 -18.19 4.24 4.05
CA SER A 66 -18.07 4.93 2.75
C SER A 66 -17.25 4.12 1.74
N MET A 67 -16.28 3.32 2.22
CA MET A 67 -15.55 2.35 1.39
C MET A 67 -16.49 1.24 0.87
N ILE A 68 -17.36 0.69 1.73
CA ILE A 68 -18.39 -0.29 1.34
C ILE A 68 -19.29 0.30 0.26
N ASP A 69 -19.72 1.54 0.39
CA ASP A 69 -20.58 2.24 -0.57
C ASP A 69 -19.91 2.45 -1.93
N LYS A 70 -18.57 2.37 -2.02
CA LYS A 70 -17.79 2.47 -3.27
C LYS A 70 -17.44 1.13 -3.91
N ILE A 71 -17.77 0.00 -3.30
CA ILE A 71 -17.55 -1.32 -3.93
C ILE A 71 -18.21 -1.45 -5.31
N PRO A 72 -19.45 -0.96 -5.56
CA PRO A 72 -20.03 -0.97 -6.91
C PRO A 72 -19.20 -0.18 -7.94
N TYR A 73 -18.57 0.92 -7.56
CA TYR A 73 -17.66 1.68 -8.42
C TYR A 73 -16.43 0.82 -8.78
N LEU A 74 -15.77 0.23 -7.78
CA LEU A 74 -14.61 -0.63 -7.98
C LEU A 74 -14.95 -1.84 -8.87
N LYS A 75 -16.07 -2.50 -8.60
CA LYS A 75 -16.55 -3.63 -9.41
C LYS A 75 -16.86 -3.25 -10.85
N SER A 76 -17.46 -2.08 -11.08
CA SER A 76 -17.77 -1.62 -12.44
C SER A 76 -16.53 -1.24 -13.24
N LEU A 77 -15.43 -0.85 -12.57
CA LEU A 77 -14.11 -0.67 -13.18
C LEU A 77 -13.47 -2.00 -13.58
N LYS A 78 -13.99 -3.15 -13.11
CA LYS A 78 -13.48 -4.52 -13.39
C LYS A 78 -12.19 -4.86 -12.67
N ILE A 79 -11.83 -4.14 -11.62
CA ILE A 79 -10.73 -4.56 -10.73
C ILE A 79 -11.15 -5.81 -9.95
N ASN A 80 -10.18 -6.61 -9.54
CA ASN A 80 -10.42 -7.84 -8.78
C ASN A 80 -9.59 -7.95 -7.49
N ALA A 81 -8.84 -6.91 -7.17
CA ALA A 81 -8.20 -6.75 -5.86
C ALA A 81 -8.13 -5.27 -5.47
N VAL A 82 -8.29 -4.97 -4.19
CA VAL A 82 -7.90 -3.70 -3.59
C VAL A 82 -6.64 -3.90 -2.76
N GLU A 83 -5.71 -2.96 -2.85
CA GLU A 83 -4.53 -2.86 -1.98
C GLU A 83 -4.70 -1.61 -1.13
N LEU A 84 -4.95 -1.83 0.14
CA LEU A 84 -5.13 -0.75 1.10
C LEU A 84 -3.76 -0.27 1.59
N MET A 85 -3.45 1.00 1.43
CA MET A 85 -2.32 1.61 2.16
C MET A 85 -2.49 1.33 3.65
N PRO A 86 -1.41 1.37 4.48
CA PRO A 86 -1.45 0.79 5.81
C PRO A 86 -2.63 1.27 6.65
N VAL A 87 -3.37 0.33 7.21
CA VAL A 87 -4.56 0.54 8.06
C VAL A 87 -4.33 0.16 9.51
N MET A 88 -3.11 -0.22 9.86
CA MET A 88 -2.72 -0.47 11.25
C MET A 88 -2.62 0.85 11.99
N GLU A 89 -2.89 0.81 13.29
CA GLU A 89 -2.86 2.01 14.15
C GLU A 89 -1.52 2.75 14.01
N PHE A 90 -1.58 3.95 13.45
CA PHE A 90 -0.44 4.81 13.19
C PHE A 90 -0.35 5.96 14.19
N GLU A 91 0.80 6.59 14.27
CA GLU A 91 1.01 7.75 15.13
C GLU A 91 0.30 8.99 14.56
N GLY A 92 -0.48 9.65 15.43
CA GLY A 92 -1.27 10.83 15.06
C GLY A 92 -2.58 10.44 14.38
N ASN A 93 -3.20 11.43 13.73
CA ASN A 93 -4.55 11.32 13.20
C ASN A 93 -4.62 11.52 11.69
N ASN A 94 -3.50 11.84 11.06
CA ASN A 94 -3.43 12.13 9.64
C ASN A 94 -2.14 11.56 9.06
N SER A 95 -2.22 10.40 8.46
CA SER A 95 -1.06 9.67 7.95
C SER A 95 -1.37 8.92 6.67
N TRP A 96 -0.32 8.52 5.96
CA TRP A 96 -0.37 7.45 4.96
C TRP A 96 -0.35 6.05 5.60
N GLY A 97 -0.06 5.96 6.92
CA GLY A 97 0.02 4.72 7.67
C GLY A 97 1.42 4.12 7.82
N TYR A 98 2.45 4.71 7.18
CA TYR A 98 3.84 4.22 7.27
C TYR A 98 4.59 4.67 8.53
N ASN A 99 3.87 5.11 9.55
CA ASN A 99 4.36 5.36 10.89
C ASN A 99 3.59 4.51 11.91
N PRO A 100 3.65 3.16 11.80
CA PRO A 100 2.85 2.27 12.62
C PRO A 100 3.29 2.30 14.07
N SER A 101 2.31 2.38 14.97
CA SER A 101 2.51 2.27 16.42
C SER A 101 2.09 0.89 16.94
N PHE A 102 1.00 0.33 16.42
CA PHE A 102 0.43 -0.93 16.90
C PHE A 102 0.06 -1.85 15.73
N HIS A 103 0.95 -2.77 15.38
CA HIS A 103 0.76 -3.66 14.22
C HIS A 103 -0.42 -4.63 14.33
N PHE A 104 -0.94 -4.87 15.54
CA PHE A 104 -2.11 -5.73 15.77
C PHE A 104 -3.44 -4.97 15.81
N ALA A 105 -3.41 -3.65 15.85
CA ALA A 105 -4.60 -2.82 15.96
C ALA A 105 -4.95 -2.19 14.61
N LEU A 106 -6.26 -2.15 14.31
CA LEU A 106 -6.80 -1.35 13.21
C LEU A 106 -6.80 0.11 13.64
N ASP A 107 -6.45 1.01 12.71
CA ASP A 107 -6.48 2.44 12.98
C ASP A 107 -7.90 2.93 13.29
N LYS A 108 -8.01 3.64 14.40
CA LYS A 108 -9.27 4.17 14.93
C LYS A 108 -9.96 5.18 14.02
N ALA A 109 -9.19 5.88 13.17
CA ALA A 109 -9.72 6.91 12.28
C ALA A 109 -10.67 6.37 11.21
N TYR A 110 -10.54 5.08 10.86
CA TYR A 110 -11.32 4.49 9.77
C TYR A 110 -12.56 3.73 10.24
N GLY A 111 -12.75 3.58 11.55
CA GLY A 111 -13.90 2.89 12.15
C GLY A 111 -13.56 1.53 12.77
N THR A 112 -14.60 0.82 13.20
CA THR A 112 -14.46 -0.39 14.02
C THR A 112 -13.95 -1.61 13.26
N SER A 113 -13.40 -2.56 14.01
CA SER A 113 -12.98 -3.88 13.52
C SER A 113 -14.10 -4.62 12.75
N ASP A 114 -15.33 -4.58 13.27
CA ASP A 114 -16.46 -5.24 12.60
C ASP A 114 -16.82 -4.57 11.28
N LYS A 115 -16.71 -3.26 11.19
CA LYS A 115 -16.91 -2.53 9.92
C LYS A 115 -15.82 -2.86 8.90
N PHE A 116 -14.59 -3.03 9.34
CA PHE A 116 -13.51 -3.49 8.45
C PHE A 116 -13.75 -4.92 7.96
N LYS A 117 -14.18 -5.83 8.85
CA LYS A 117 -14.59 -7.19 8.45
C LYS A 117 -15.75 -7.16 7.46
N GLU A 118 -16.74 -6.28 7.68
CA GLU A 118 -17.85 -6.09 6.74
C GLU A 118 -17.36 -5.61 5.38
N PHE A 119 -16.43 -4.66 5.33
CA PHE A 119 -15.81 -4.21 4.08
C PHE A 119 -15.15 -5.37 3.33
N ILE A 120 -14.33 -6.19 4.01
CA ILE A 120 -13.67 -7.35 3.41
C ILE A 120 -14.69 -8.35 2.89
N ASP A 121 -15.69 -8.70 3.69
CA ASP A 121 -16.75 -9.64 3.31
C ASP A 121 -17.54 -9.13 2.10
N LYS A 122 -17.84 -7.84 2.04
CA LYS A 122 -18.48 -7.20 0.87
C LYS A 122 -17.58 -7.22 -0.38
N CYS A 123 -16.28 -7.02 -0.23
CA CYS A 123 -15.31 -7.19 -1.31
C CYS A 123 -15.36 -8.63 -1.85
N HIS A 124 -15.27 -9.63 -0.97
CA HIS A 124 -15.34 -11.04 -1.32
C HIS A 124 -16.67 -11.42 -2.03
N GLN A 125 -17.84 -10.92 -1.54
CA GLN A 125 -19.12 -11.09 -2.20
C GLN A 125 -19.14 -10.55 -3.65
N ASN A 126 -18.26 -9.60 -3.96
CA ASN A 126 -18.14 -8.99 -5.27
C ASN A 126 -16.95 -9.52 -6.09
N GLY A 127 -16.25 -10.56 -5.60
CA GLY A 127 -15.10 -11.17 -6.30
C GLY A 127 -13.83 -10.32 -6.23
N ILE A 128 -13.72 -9.44 -5.24
CA ILE A 128 -12.58 -8.53 -5.04
C ILE A 128 -11.77 -9.00 -3.84
N ALA A 129 -10.51 -9.32 -4.04
CA ALA A 129 -9.56 -9.63 -2.98
C ALA A 129 -9.16 -8.37 -2.20
N VAL A 130 -8.78 -8.51 -0.94
CA VAL A 130 -8.28 -7.42 -0.09
C VAL A 130 -6.85 -7.70 0.32
N ILE A 131 -5.93 -6.84 -0.10
CA ILE A 131 -4.50 -6.88 0.20
C ILE A 131 -4.20 -5.72 1.15
N LEU A 132 -3.41 -5.97 2.19
CA LEU A 132 -2.93 -4.94 3.09
C LEU A 132 -1.49 -4.57 2.79
N ASP A 133 -1.23 -3.28 2.69
CA ASP A 133 0.11 -2.75 2.80
C ASP A 133 0.57 -2.78 4.26
N ILE A 134 1.77 -3.30 4.51
CA ILE A 134 2.27 -3.53 5.86
C ILE A 134 3.72 -3.05 6.01
N ALA A 135 3.93 -2.09 6.92
CA ALA A 135 5.25 -1.61 7.29
C ALA A 135 5.78 -2.41 8.50
N LEU A 136 6.56 -3.46 8.24
CA LEU A 136 7.20 -4.31 9.25
C LEU A 136 8.73 -4.19 9.23
N ASN A 137 9.26 -3.16 8.59
CA ASN A 137 10.69 -2.83 8.66
C ASN A 137 10.99 -1.90 9.83
N HIS A 138 10.00 -1.15 10.34
CA HIS A 138 10.14 -0.19 11.42
C HIS A 138 8.84 -0.03 12.24
N ALA A 139 8.94 0.69 13.36
CA ALA A 139 7.80 1.20 14.12
C ALA A 139 8.15 2.55 14.78
N THR A 140 7.13 3.31 15.19
CA THR A 140 7.34 4.56 15.94
C THR A 140 7.75 4.29 17.37
N GLN A 141 8.22 5.31 18.08
CA GLN A 141 8.55 5.23 19.51
C GLN A 141 7.32 4.96 20.39
N ARG A 142 6.10 5.11 19.87
CA ARG A 142 4.86 4.72 20.58
C ARG A 142 4.65 3.20 20.61
N ASN A 143 5.36 2.43 19.79
CA ASN A 143 5.23 0.98 19.79
C ASN A 143 5.62 0.41 21.18
N PRO A 144 4.79 -0.47 21.78
CA PRO A 144 5.05 -1.03 23.11
C PRO A 144 6.39 -1.75 23.20
N LEU A 145 6.84 -2.41 22.13
CA LEU A 145 8.12 -3.14 22.10
C LEU A 145 9.34 -2.21 22.00
N VAL A 146 9.17 -0.98 21.51
CA VAL A 146 10.18 0.07 21.64
C VAL A 146 10.20 0.57 23.09
N ARG A 147 9.04 0.95 23.63
CA ARG A 147 8.91 1.58 24.95
C ARG A 147 9.34 0.70 26.12
N LEU A 148 9.14 -0.62 26.01
CA LEU A 148 9.56 -1.55 27.07
C LEU A 148 11.08 -1.63 27.25
N TRP A 149 11.86 -1.28 26.23
CA TRP A 149 13.33 -1.29 26.24
C TRP A 149 13.88 -0.09 25.48
N ASN A 150 13.54 1.12 25.91
CA ASN A 150 14.03 2.36 25.33
C ASN A 150 15.03 3.08 26.24
N ASN A 151 15.68 4.09 25.68
CA ASN A 151 16.38 5.13 26.40
C ASN A 151 15.42 6.31 26.58
N ASP A 152 15.04 6.60 27.79
CA ASP A 152 14.07 7.65 28.16
C ASP A 152 14.73 8.61 29.13
N PRO A 153 15.60 9.55 28.65
CA PRO A 153 16.41 10.41 29.50
C PRO A 153 15.61 11.53 30.19
N ASP A 154 14.45 11.91 29.62
CA ASP A 154 13.59 12.96 30.15
C ASP A 154 12.35 12.44 30.90
N GLY A 155 12.12 11.13 30.86
CA GLY A 155 11.07 10.48 31.64
C GLY A 155 9.67 10.65 31.06
N ASP A 156 9.55 11.01 29.78
CA ASP A 156 8.26 11.17 29.10
C ASP A 156 7.67 9.84 28.56
N GLY A 157 8.41 8.74 28.70
CA GLY A 157 8.02 7.39 28.29
C GLY A 157 8.35 7.06 26.84
N TYR A 158 9.00 7.94 26.10
CA TYR A 158 9.41 7.75 24.72
C TYR A 158 10.94 7.82 24.59
N GLY A 159 11.47 7.30 23.49
CA GLY A 159 12.90 7.31 23.21
C GLY A 159 13.33 6.15 22.31
N ALA A 160 14.55 6.25 21.80
CA ALA A 160 15.12 5.22 20.94
C ALA A 160 15.35 3.89 21.68
N PRO A 161 15.32 2.74 20.99
CA PRO A 161 15.61 1.44 21.57
C PRO A 161 16.97 1.42 22.28
N ASN A 162 17.05 0.84 23.47
CA ASN A 162 18.32 0.61 24.15
C ASN A 162 18.96 -0.73 23.71
N SER A 163 20.19 -0.97 24.16
CA SER A 163 20.96 -2.17 23.78
C SER A 163 20.37 -3.50 24.26
N SER A 164 19.40 -3.48 25.18
CA SER A 164 18.70 -4.66 25.68
C SER A 164 17.41 -4.95 24.92
N ASN A 165 17.02 -4.09 23.94
CA ASN A 165 15.80 -4.29 23.17
C ASN A 165 15.94 -5.54 22.29
N PRO A 166 15.08 -6.57 22.46
CA PRO A 166 15.19 -7.79 21.68
C PRO A 166 14.51 -7.69 20.29
N TYR A 167 13.80 -6.58 20.01
CA TYR A 167 13.01 -6.41 18.78
C TYR A 167 13.59 -5.38 17.83
N PHE A 168 14.26 -4.35 18.33
CA PHE A 168 14.71 -3.20 17.56
C PHE A 168 16.21 -2.99 17.66
N ASN A 169 16.78 -2.47 16.59
CA ASN A 169 18.18 -2.05 16.56
C ASN A 169 18.34 -0.70 17.26
N THR A 170 19.45 -0.51 17.97
CA THR A 170 19.79 0.82 18.55
C THR A 170 20.22 1.83 17.49
N VAL A 171 20.68 1.35 16.34
CA VAL A 171 21.05 2.12 15.15
C VAL A 171 20.60 1.32 13.94
N ALA A 172 19.93 1.96 13.02
CA ALA A 172 19.42 1.31 11.82
C ALA A 172 20.50 0.60 11.00
N LYS A 173 20.13 -0.56 10.44
CA LYS A 173 20.99 -1.44 9.66
C LYS A 173 20.78 -1.29 8.15
N HIS A 174 20.12 -0.24 7.72
CA HIS A 174 19.91 0.12 6.31
C HIS A 174 19.75 1.63 6.13
N ALA A 175 19.96 2.12 4.92
CA ALA A 175 20.03 3.56 4.64
C ALA A 175 18.68 4.27 4.51
N TYR A 176 17.55 3.55 4.41
CA TYR A 176 16.22 4.12 4.18
C TYR A 176 15.34 4.13 5.44
N ASN A 177 15.96 4.14 6.60
CA ASN A 177 15.24 4.14 7.88
C ASN A 177 14.51 5.45 8.13
N VAL A 178 13.28 5.35 8.65
CA VAL A 178 12.41 6.50 8.95
C VAL A 178 11.97 6.57 10.42
N HIS A 179 11.96 5.46 11.14
CA HIS A 179 11.61 5.34 12.57
C HIS A 179 12.55 4.34 13.24
N GLU A 180 12.09 3.60 14.23
CA GLU A 180 12.90 2.61 14.94
C GLU A 180 13.00 1.33 14.11
N ASP A 181 14.21 0.95 13.73
CA ASP A 181 14.52 -0.16 12.83
C ASP A 181 14.32 -1.52 13.52
N MET A 182 13.53 -2.40 12.92
CA MET A 182 13.29 -3.75 13.45
C MET A 182 14.47 -4.68 13.20
N ASN A 183 14.91 -5.39 14.25
CA ASN A 183 15.99 -6.36 14.17
C ASN A 183 15.51 -7.72 13.66
N HIS A 184 15.49 -7.93 12.35
CA HIS A 184 15.04 -9.17 11.72
C HIS A 184 15.99 -10.37 11.92
N SER A 185 17.18 -10.17 12.50
CA SER A 185 18.04 -11.28 12.95
C SER A 185 17.55 -11.90 14.26
N SER A 186 16.76 -11.15 15.05
CA SER A 186 16.22 -11.60 16.33
C SER A 186 15.09 -12.62 16.16
N THR A 187 15.13 -13.69 16.93
CA THR A 187 14.02 -14.67 16.98
C THR A 187 12.75 -14.07 17.60
N ALA A 188 12.88 -13.11 18.52
CA ALA A 188 11.74 -12.40 19.09
C ALA A 188 11.00 -11.57 18.05
N THR A 189 11.74 -10.82 17.20
CA THR A 189 11.18 -10.06 16.09
C THR A 189 10.49 -10.98 15.08
N ARG A 190 11.14 -12.07 14.70
CA ARG A 190 10.55 -13.04 13.75
C ARG A 190 9.26 -13.64 14.28
N TYR A 191 9.21 -14.01 15.56
CA TYR A 191 7.98 -14.49 16.20
C TYR A 191 6.89 -13.41 16.24
N TYR A 192 7.25 -12.16 16.56
CA TYR A 192 6.32 -11.03 16.53
C TYR A 192 5.70 -10.84 15.15
N VAL A 193 6.53 -10.79 14.10
CA VAL A 193 6.08 -10.67 12.70
C VAL A 193 5.14 -11.83 12.34
N GLU A 194 5.52 -13.08 12.68
CA GLU A 194 4.67 -14.26 12.45
C GLU A 194 3.28 -14.09 13.07
N ARG A 195 3.21 -13.58 14.32
CA ARG A 195 1.93 -13.36 15.01
C ARG A 195 1.11 -12.23 14.38
N VAL A 196 1.76 -11.17 13.87
CA VAL A 196 1.08 -10.11 13.12
C VAL A 196 0.44 -10.68 11.84
N LEU A 197 1.18 -11.45 11.06
CA LEU A 197 0.67 -12.08 9.85
C LEU A 197 -0.53 -12.99 10.15
N GLU A 198 -0.40 -13.84 11.17
CA GLU A 198 -1.47 -14.75 11.60
C GLU A 198 -2.74 -13.98 11.94
N GLN A 199 -2.65 -12.91 12.74
CA GLN A 199 -3.78 -12.10 13.16
C GLN A 199 -4.57 -11.55 11.95
N TRP A 200 -3.88 -10.92 11.01
CA TRP A 200 -4.56 -10.29 9.88
C TRP A 200 -5.12 -11.31 8.89
N ILE A 201 -4.46 -12.44 8.69
CA ILE A 201 -4.95 -13.50 7.80
C ILE A 201 -6.11 -14.25 8.43
N THR A 202 -6.01 -14.66 9.71
CA THR A 202 -7.01 -15.56 10.32
C THR A 202 -8.22 -14.82 10.85
N GLU A 203 -8.01 -13.67 11.50
CA GLU A 203 -9.07 -12.89 12.13
C GLU A 203 -9.82 -12.02 11.12
N TYR A 204 -9.08 -11.33 10.24
CA TYR A 204 -9.64 -10.40 9.26
C TYR A 204 -9.84 -11.02 7.88
N LYS A 205 -9.31 -12.21 7.62
CA LYS A 205 -9.42 -12.92 6.33
C LYS A 205 -8.94 -12.09 5.14
N ILE A 206 -7.89 -11.29 5.33
CA ILE A 206 -7.25 -10.60 4.21
C ILE A 206 -6.61 -11.61 3.25
N ASP A 207 -6.45 -11.23 2.00
CA ASP A 207 -6.01 -12.11 0.92
C ASP A 207 -4.50 -12.08 0.68
N GLY A 208 -3.80 -11.15 1.27
CA GLY A 208 -2.35 -11.03 1.17
C GLY A 208 -1.80 -9.73 1.71
N PHE A 209 -0.48 -9.60 1.63
CA PHE A 209 0.24 -8.40 2.02
C PHE A 209 1.10 -7.86 0.89
N ARG A 210 1.14 -6.52 0.79
CA ARG A 210 2.25 -5.77 0.19
C ARG A 210 3.20 -5.38 1.32
N TRP A 211 4.42 -5.86 1.28
CA TRP A 211 5.45 -5.58 2.28
C TRP A 211 6.20 -4.32 1.89
N ASP A 212 6.06 -3.31 2.71
CA ASP A 212 6.72 -2.01 2.55
C ASP A 212 8.22 -2.11 2.75
N LEU A 213 8.98 -1.39 1.93
CA LEU A 213 10.42 -1.17 2.06
C LEU A 213 11.18 -2.44 2.44
N THR A 214 11.06 -3.52 1.64
CA THR A 214 11.75 -4.78 1.94
C THR A 214 13.27 -4.65 1.95
N LYS A 215 13.84 -3.58 1.40
CA LYS A 215 15.26 -3.21 1.58
C LYS A 215 15.66 -3.05 3.05
N GLY A 216 14.72 -2.66 3.91
CA GLY A 216 14.90 -2.46 5.34
C GLY A 216 15.06 -3.75 6.17
N PHE A 217 14.92 -4.94 5.56
CA PHE A 217 14.99 -6.20 6.29
C PHE A 217 16.42 -6.74 6.46
N THR A 218 17.44 -6.13 5.82
CA THR A 218 18.84 -6.52 6.04
C THR A 218 19.36 -6.04 7.38
N GLN A 219 20.29 -6.79 7.95
CA GLN A 219 21.03 -6.45 9.18
C GLN A 219 22.53 -6.22 8.91
N ASN A 220 22.94 -6.18 7.64
CA ASN A 220 24.35 -6.16 7.23
C ASN A 220 24.87 -4.77 6.86
N CYS A 221 23.99 -3.77 6.72
CA CYS A 221 24.39 -2.43 6.28
C CYS A 221 24.39 -1.41 7.45
N THR A 222 24.50 -0.14 7.13
CA THR A 222 24.42 0.96 8.10
C THR A 222 23.44 2.03 7.61
N ALA A 223 23.00 2.88 8.52
CA ALA A 223 22.03 3.94 8.25
C ALA A 223 22.45 4.97 7.17
N SER A 224 23.73 5.04 6.83
CA SER A 224 24.26 5.96 5.80
C SER A 224 24.71 5.27 4.51
N ASP A 225 24.72 3.93 4.46
CA ASP A 225 25.27 3.18 3.34
C ASP A 225 24.18 2.73 2.36
N GLN A 226 23.82 3.64 1.44
CA GLN A 226 22.87 3.34 0.36
C GLN A 226 23.43 2.29 -0.62
N THR A 227 24.73 2.26 -0.84
CA THR A 227 25.35 1.31 -1.77
C THR A 227 25.18 -0.12 -1.25
N CYS A 228 25.47 -0.35 0.03
CA CYS A 228 25.21 -1.63 0.68
C CYS A 228 23.73 -1.99 0.66
N THR A 229 22.85 -1.06 1.06
CA THR A 229 21.41 -1.30 1.14
C THR A 229 20.78 -1.65 -0.22
N ASN A 230 21.29 -1.05 -1.30
CA ASN A 230 20.81 -1.33 -2.67
C ASN A 230 21.46 -2.57 -3.31
N ALA A 231 22.57 -3.07 -2.75
CA ALA A 231 23.20 -4.29 -3.23
C ALA A 231 22.46 -5.54 -2.74
N TYR A 232 22.75 -6.68 -3.37
CA TYR A 232 22.23 -7.98 -2.95
C TYR A 232 22.61 -8.30 -1.51
N GLN A 233 21.62 -8.69 -0.68
CA GLN A 233 21.82 -9.05 0.73
C GLN A 233 21.19 -10.43 1.01
N GLN A 234 22.01 -11.44 1.27
CA GLN A 234 21.56 -12.82 1.48
C GLN A 234 20.69 -12.95 2.75
N ASP A 235 21.02 -12.23 3.84
CA ASP A 235 20.24 -12.26 5.08
C ASP A 235 18.81 -11.76 4.87
N ARG A 236 18.65 -10.73 4.05
CA ARG A 236 17.35 -10.19 3.65
C ARG A 236 16.58 -11.19 2.78
N VAL A 237 17.26 -11.83 1.83
CA VAL A 237 16.65 -12.88 1.01
C VAL A 237 16.09 -14.00 1.88
N ASP A 238 16.87 -14.45 2.85
CA ASP A 238 16.52 -15.60 3.71
C ASP A 238 15.36 -15.27 4.66
N VAL A 239 15.39 -14.12 5.31
CA VAL A 239 14.32 -13.74 6.25
C VAL A 239 12.99 -13.47 5.55
N LEU A 240 13.02 -12.86 4.36
CA LEU A 240 11.80 -12.61 3.59
C LEU A 240 11.21 -13.90 3.00
N LYS A 241 12.04 -14.89 2.63
CA LYS A 241 11.55 -16.25 2.30
C LYS A 241 10.89 -16.91 3.51
N LEU A 242 11.48 -16.79 4.70
CA LEU A 242 10.90 -17.32 5.93
C LEU A 242 9.52 -16.69 6.20
N TYR A 243 9.38 -15.38 6.06
CA TYR A 243 8.09 -14.70 6.26
C TYR A 243 7.07 -15.07 5.18
N ALA A 244 7.48 -15.23 3.93
CA ALA A 244 6.61 -15.72 2.87
C ALA A 244 6.10 -17.14 3.18
N ASP A 245 6.97 -18.04 3.64
CA ASP A 245 6.58 -19.38 4.07
C ASP A 245 5.61 -19.38 5.24
N LYS A 246 5.82 -18.49 6.21
CA LYS A 246 4.90 -18.32 7.34
C LYS A 246 3.53 -17.80 6.86
N GLN A 247 3.50 -16.80 6.01
CA GLN A 247 2.27 -16.30 5.42
C GLN A 247 1.51 -17.41 4.67
N TRP A 248 2.19 -18.20 3.86
CA TRP A 248 1.60 -19.35 3.15
C TRP A 248 1.23 -20.52 4.06
N SER A 249 1.77 -20.61 5.27
CA SER A 249 1.34 -21.62 6.25
C SER A 249 -0.02 -21.32 6.86
N PHE A 250 -0.38 -20.04 6.98
CA PHE A 250 -1.70 -19.59 7.46
C PHE A 250 -2.74 -19.64 6.33
N ASP A 251 -2.37 -19.20 5.14
CA ASP A 251 -3.20 -19.29 3.93
C ASP A 251 -2.33 -19.64 2.71
N PRO A 252 -2.39 -20.89 2.23
CA PRO A 252 -1.58 -21.33 1.09
C PRO A 252 -1.80 -20.54 -0.20
N SER A 253 -2.92 -19.84 -0.34
CA SER A 253 -3.27 -19.03 -1.50
C SER A 253 -2.98 -17.53 -1.32
N SER A 254 -2.47 -17.13 -0.16
CA SER A 254 -2.22 -15.73 0.17
C SER A 254 -1.23 -15.06 -0.79
N TYR A 255 -1.54 -13.83 -1.20
CA TYR A 255 -0.66 -13.03 -2.03
C TYR A 255 0.50 -12.47 -1.20
N VAL A 256 1.73 -12.76 -1.63
CA VAL A 256 2.94 -12.14 -1.09
C VAL A 256 3.45 -11.17 -2.15
N ILE A 257 3.55 -9.89 -1.80
CA ILE A 257 3.97 -8.82 -2.71
C ILE A 257 5.05 -8.02 -2.00
N PHE A 258 6.21 -7.82 -2.66
CA PHE A 258 7.30 -7.02 -2.08
C PHE A 258 7.48 -5.72 -2.85
N GLU A 259 7.51 -4.61 -2.10
CA GLU A 259 8.13 -3.39 -2.59
C GLU A 259 9.61 -3.47 -2.29
N HIS A 260 10.39 -3.83 -3.32
CA HIS A 260 11.84 -3.95 -3.19
C HIS A 260 12.57 -2.94 -4.06
N LEU A 261 12.21 -2.87 -5.33
CA LEU A 261 12.78 -1.92 -6.30
C LEU A 261 14.32 -1.99 -6.30
N GLY A 262 14.83 -3.22 -6.28
CA GLY A 262 16.25 -3.54 -6.18
C GLY A 262 16.85 -4.08 -7.47
N THR A 263 17.85 -4.96 -7.31
CA THR A 263 18.48 -5.64 -8.45
C THR A 263 17.67 -6.86 -8.87
N ASP A 264 17.59 -7.12 -10.18
CA ASP A 264 16.90 -8.31 -10.70
C ASP A 264 17.42 -9.62 -10.08
N THR A 265 18.72 -9.71 -9.82
CA THR A 265 19.33 -10.90 -9.20
C THR A 265 18.81 -11.21 -7.82
N GLU A 266 18.44 -10.18 -7.06
CA GLU A 266 17.84 -10.35 -5.74
C GLU A 266 16.33 -10.62 -5.84
N GLU A 267 15.63 -9.87 -6.68
CA GLU A 267 14.19 -10.03 -6.90
C GLU A 267 13.83 -11.42 -7.45
N GLN A 268 14.68 -11.99 -8.32
CA GLN A 268 14.54 -13.37 -8.81
C GLN A 268 14.53 -14.40 -7.67
N GLN A 269 15.23 -14.14 -6.55
CA GLN A 269 15.27 -15.07 -5.42
C GLN A 269 13.89 -15.26 -4.80
N TRP A 270 13.03 -14.25 -4.85
CA TRP A 270 11.67 -14.30 -4.31
C TRP A 270 10.65 -14.59 -5.40
N ALA A 271 10.76 -13.94 -6.57
CA ALA A 271 9.83 -14.15 -7.67
C ALA A 271 9.78 -15.62 -8.13
N ASN A 272 10.94 -16.28 -8.15
CA ASN A 272 11.08 -17.68 -8.54
C ASN A 272 10.96 -18.66 -7.36
N TYR A 273 10.74 -18.18 -6.12
CA TYR A 273 10.70 -19.02 -4.94
C TYR A 273 9.47 -19.91 -4.91
N ARG A 274 9.67 -21.23 -4.81
CA ARG A 274 8.60 -22.25 -4.76
C ARG A 274 7.62 -22.16 -5.94
N ILE A 275 8.11 -21.77 -7.12
CA ILE A 275 7.29 -21.57 -8.31
C ILE A 275 6.58 -22.87 -8.73
N GLY A 276 7.25 -24.03 -8.62
CA GLY A 276 6.68 -25.34 -8.91
C GLY A 276 5.51 -25.74 -7.99
N GLU A 277 5.30 -25.03 -6.89
CA GLU A 277 4.17 -25.18 -5.97
C GLU A 277 3.06 -24.11 -6.21
N GLY A 278 3.15 -23.38 -7.31
CA GLY A 278 2.23 -22.27 -7.62
C GLY A 278 2.43 -21.02 -6.72
N LYS A 279 3.58 -20.93 -6.04
CA LYS A 279 3.95 -19.79 -5.19
C LYS A 279 4.57 -18.66 -6.03
N GLY A 280 5.70 -18.14 -5.64
CA GLY A 280 6.36 -16.98 -6.21
C GLY A 280 5.82 -15.68 -5.62
N VAL A 281 6.74 -14.83 -5.18
CA VAL A 281 6.42 -13.50 -4.65
C VAL A 281 6.21 -12.54 -5.82
N MET A 282 5.17 -11.72 -5.77
CA MET A 282 4.99 -10.64 -6.74
C MET A 282 5.86 -9.46 -6.35
N MET A 283 6.56 -8.89 -7.33
CA MET A 283 7.46 -7.77 -7.13
C MET A 283 6.83 -6.49 -7.70
N TRP A 284 6.92 -5.39 -6.98
CA TRP A 284 6.58 -4.09 -7.54
C TRP A 284 7.48 -3.79 -8.73
N ASP A 285 6.87 -3.37 -9.85
CA ASP A 285 7.56 -3.06 -11.11
C ASP A 285 7.19 -1.65 -11.56
N ILE A 286 8.02 -0.69 -11.14
CA ILE A 286 7.80 0.73 -11.38
C ILE A 286 8.12 1.12 -12.83
N LEU A 287 7.12 1.57 -13.56
CA LEU A 287 7.27 2.14 -14.90
C LEU A 287 6.80 3.60 -15.00
N ASN A 288 6.69 4.27 -13.86
CA ASN A 288 6.19 5.66 -13.81
C ASN A 288 6.96 6.59 -14.77
N TYR A 289 8.30 6.53 -14.78
CA TYR A 289 9.09 7.38 -15.68
C TYR A 289 8.77 7.12 -17.15
N ALA A 290 8.75 5.86 -17.57
CA ALA A 290 8.49 5.49 -18.95
C ALA A 290 7.08 5.88 -19.40
N TYR A 291 6.07 5.64 -18.56
CA TYR A 291 4.70 6.03 -18.83
C TYR A 291 4.49 7.54 -18.79
N ASN A 292 5.18 8.29 -17.93
CA ASN A 292 5.19 9.75 -17.97
C ASN A 292 5.69 10.26 -19.34
N GLN A 293 6.84 9.75 -19.82
CA GLN A 293 7.36 10.13 -21.13
C GLN A 293 6.37 9.77 -22.25
N ASN A 294 5.82 8.56 -22.21
CA ASN A 294 4.84 8.10 -23.20
C ASN A 294 3.60 8.99 -23.21
N THR A 295 2.97 9.23 -22.05
CA THR A 295 1.74 10.01 -21.97
C THR A 295 1.95 11.49 -22.25
N MET A 296 3.11 12.06 -21.92
CA MET A 296 3.49 13.41 -22.32
C MET A 296 3.78 13.57 -23.81
N GLY A 297 3.92 12.47 -24.57
CA GLY A 297 4.22 12.50 -26.00
C GLY A 297 5.71 12.58 -26.32
N SER A 298 6.59 12.18 -25.40
CA SER A 298 8.04 12.05 -25.63
C SER A 298 8.38 10.65 -26.15
N THR A 299 9.29 10.55 -27.12
CA THR A 299 9.86 9.27 -27.57
C THR A 299 11.12 8.87 -26.77
N SER A 300 11.76 9.84 -26.13
CA SER A 300 12.92 9.59 -25.27
C SER A 300 12.48 9.06 -23.91
N GLY A 301 13.01 7.91 -23.50
CA GLY A 301 12.71 7.30 -22.19
C GLY A 301 11.33 6.67 -22.07
N SER A 302 10.58 6.51 -23.18
CA SER A 302 9.22 5.95 -23.20
C SER A 302 9.18 4.43 -23.40
N ASN A 303 10.32 3.74 -23.23
CA ASN A 303 10.38 2.27 -23.37
C ASN A 303 9.77 1.58 -22.14
N ILE A 304 8.69 0.84 -22.37
CA ILE A 304 7.97 0.06 -21.36
C ILE A 304 8.34 -1.44 -21.39
N GLY A 305 9.42 -1.82 -22.09
CA GLY A 305 9.81 -3.22 -22.24
C GLY A 305 10.13 -3.95 -20.92
N ARG A 306 10.43 -3.19 -19.85
CA ARG A 306 10.60 -3.77 -18.49
C ARG A 306 9.30 -4.34 -17.90
N ALA A 307 8.13 -4.01 -18.45
CA ALA A 307 6.87 -4.64 -18.06
C ALA A 307 6.81 -6.15 -18.37
N ASP A 308 7.71 -6.64 -19.22
CA ASP A 308 7.84 -8.07 -19.49
C ASP A 308 8.59 -8.77 -18.35
N PHE A 309 7.97 -9.76 -17.73
CA PHE A 309 8.55 -10.53 -16.62
C PHE A 309 9.87 -11.24 -16.99
N GLU A 310 10.04 -11.63 -18.25
CA GLU A 310 11.30 -12.24 -18.75
C GLU A 310 12.46 -11.25 -18.69
N SER A 311 12.20 -9.94 -18.83
CA SER A 311 13.23 -8.90 -18.73
C SER A 311 13.83 -8.78 -17.32
N HIS A 312 13.13 -9.29 -16.30
CA HIS A 312 13.58 -9.41 -14.93
C HIS A 312 14.24 -10.77 -14.62
N GLY A 313 14.17 -11.74 -15.55
CA GLY A 313 14.59 -13.13 -15.31
C GLY A 313 13.65 -13.90 -14.39
N PHE A 314 12.38 -13.50 -14.33
CA PHE A 314 11.36 -14.22 -13.58
C PHE A 314 10.89 -15.43 -14.41
N ALA A 315 10.64 -16.55 -13.73
CA ALA A 315 10.17 -17.77 -14.38
C ALA A 315 8.68 -17.71 -14.76
N GLU A 316 7.92 -16.87 -14.07
CA GLU A 316 6.50 -16.61 -14.30
C GLU A 316 6.20 -15.12 -14.07
N ARG A 317 4.98 -14.69 -14.43
CA ARG A 317 4.51 -13.31 -14.34
C ARG A 317 4.34 -12.88 -12.89
N ARG A 318 5.45 -12.47 -12.27
CA ARG A 318 5.50 -12.02 -10.86
C ARG A 318 5.86 -10.54 -10.71
N ASN A 319 5.93 -9.79 -11.81
CA ASN A 319 6.06 -8.34 -11.80
C ASN A 319 4.68 -7.68 -11.75
N LYS A 320 4.35 -7.02 -10.64
CA LYS A 320 3.15 -6.18 -10.49
C LYS A 320 3.44 -4.81 -11.08
N THR A 321 3.16 -4.67 -12.38
CA THR A 321 3.54 -3.49 -13.16
C THR A 321 2.55 -2.34 -12.97
N TYR A 322 3.06 -1.11 -12.86
CA TYR A 322 2.25 0.09 -12.69
C TYR A 322 2.87 1.35 -13.32
N GLY A 323 2.01 2.30 -13.67
CA GLY A 323 2.41 3.63 -14.13
C GLY A 323 2.35 4.71 -13.06
N GLU A 324 1.53 4.50 -12.03
CA GLU A 324 1.35 5.38 -10.87
C GLU A 324 1.21 4.55 -9.59
N SER A 325 1.78 5.05 -8.48
CA SER A 325 1.51 4.63 -7.11
C SER A 325 1.34 5.85 -6.20
N HIS A 326 1.18 5.65 -4.90
CA HIS A 326 1.19 6.74 -3.92
C HIS A 326 2.53 7.47 -3.86
N ASP A 327 3.60 6.86 -4.38
CA ASP A 327 4.97 7.38 -4.30
C ASP A 327 5.39 8.26 -5.47
N GLU A 328 4.77 8.13 -6.63
CA GLU A 328 5.20 8.87 -7.82
C GLU A 328 4.20 9.95 -8.22
N GLU A 329 4.72 10.94 -8.97
CA GLU A 329 3.90 12.02 -9.50
C GLU A 329 2.90 11.49 -10.54
N ARG A 330 1.68 12.01 -10.50
CA ARG A 330 0.57 11.68 -11.39
C ARG A 330 0.90 11.90 -12.87
N LEU A 331 0.54 10.94 -13.70
CA LEU A 331 0.68 11.05 -15.17
C LEU A 331 -0.09 12.27 -15.70
N MET A 332 -1.32 12.48 -15.23
CA MET A 332 -2.12 13.64 -15.65
C MET A 332 -1.52 14.97 -15.25
N TYR A 333 -0.99 15.09 -14.03
CA TYR A 333 -0.30 16.31 -13.60
C TYR A 333 0.89 16.60 -14.52
N ARG A 334 1.70 15.58 -14.82
CA ARG A 334 2.84 15.71 -15.76
C ARG A 334 2.38 16.06 -17.16
N ASN A 335 1.31 15.47 -17.66
CA ASN A 335 0.76 15.79 -18.98
C ASN A 335 0.37 17.27 -19.08
N LEU A 336 -0.35 17.79 -18.09
CA LEU A 336 -0.83 19.16 -18.10
C LEU A 336 0.30 20.20 -17.91
N THR A 337 1.35 19.84 -17.16
CA THR A 337 2.47 20.76 -16.88
C THR A 337 3.59 20.67 -17.91
N ASN A 338 3.95 19.48 -18.37
CA ASN A 338 5.14 19.21 -19.18
C ASN A 338 4.84 18.57 -20.55
N GLY A 339 3.57 18.29 -20.85
CA GLY A 339 3.18 17.60 -22.09
C GLY A 339 3.65 18.30 -23.36
N ALA A 340 3.91 17.52 -24.38
CA ALA A 340 4.37 18.00 -25.68
C ALA A 340 3.29 18.79 -26.41
N THR A 341 3.73 19.79 -27.18
CA THR A 341 2.88 20.59 -28.06
C THR A 341 3.44 20.55 -29.48
N ASN A 342 2.59 20.23 -30.45
CA ASN A 342 2.95 20.21 -31.86
C ASN A 342 1.78 20.72 -32.70
N GLY A 343 1.85 21.98 -33.12
CA GLY A 343 0.78 22.64 -33.83
C GLY A 343 -0.53 22.67 -33.02
N VAL A 344 -1.58 22.07 -33.59
CA VAL A 344 -2.90 21.98 -32.93
C VAL A 344 -2.97 20.89 -31.87
N TYR A 345 -2.04 19.93 -31.87
CA TYR A 345 -1.97 18.86 -30.88
C TYR A 345 -1.21 19.32 -29.63
N ASN A 346 -1.93 19.46 -28.52
CA ASN A 346 -1.38 19.99 -27.28
C ASN A 346 -1.76 19.07 -26.11
N VAL A 347 -0.79 18.33 -25.57
CA VAL A 347 -1.00 17.41 -24.44
C VAL A 347 -1.32 18.17 -23.14
N LYS A 348 -0.94 19.46 -23.03
CA LYS A 348 -1.31 20.29 -21.88
C LYS A 348 -2.80 20.70 -21.87
N ASN A 349 -3.53 20.41 -22.95
CA ASN A 349 -4.98 20.56 -22.95
C ASN A 349 -5.62 19.37 -22.25
N LEU A 350 -6.57 19.64 -21.33
CA LEU A 350 -7.23 18.62 -20.52
C LEU A 350 -7.83 17.48 -21.37
N ALA A 351 -8.59 17.82 -22.42
CA ALA A 351 -9.21 16.81 -23.25
C ALA A 351 -8.18 15.91 -23.94
N THR A 352 -7.08 16.48 -24.46
CA THR A 352 -5.98 15.72 -25.08
C THR A 352 -5.27 14.84 -24.05
N ALA A 353 -4.99 15.37 -22.86
CA ALA A 353 -4.36 14.62 -21.78
C ALA A 353 -5.22 13.43 -21.34
N LEU A 354 -6.54 13.59 -21.24
CA LEU A 354 -7.48 12.52 -20.91
C LEU A 354 -7.50 11.43 -22.00
N GLU A 355 -7.44 11.79 -23.29
CA GLU A 355 -7.31 10.79 -24.36
C GLU A 355 -5.98 10.01 -24.25
N ARG A 356 -4.90 10.64 -23.78
CA ARG A 356 -3.62 9.95 -23.50
C ARG A 356 -3.76 8.92 -22.38
N GLN A 357 -4.63 9.15 -21.38
CA GLN A 357 -4.90 8.16 -20.32
C GLN A 357 -5.61 6.91 -20.87
N LYS A 358 -6.43 7.03 -21.91
CA LYS A 358 -7.00 5.85 -22.59
C LYS A 358 -5.92 5.03 -23.31
N ALA A 359 -4.96 5.70 -23.95
CA ALA A 359 -3.82 5.04 -24.58
C ALA A 359 -2.89 4.37 -23.54
N PHE A 360 -2.67 5.02 -22.39
CA PHE A 360 -1.95 4.44 -21.26
C PHE A 360 -2.61 3.14 -20.80
N ALA A 361 -3.92 3.13 -20.57
CA ALA A 361 -4.64 1.93 -20.17
C ALA A 361 -4.47 0.80 -21.21
N ALA A 362 -4.55 1.12 -22.50
CA ALA A 362 -4.35 0.11 -23.54
C ALA A 362 -2.96 -0.51 -23.50
N THR A 363 -1.93 0.27 -23.17
CA THR A 363 -0.56 -0.26 -23.08
C THR A 363 -0.28 -0.96 -21.75
N LEU A 364 -0.95 -0.59 -20.65
CA LEU A 364 -0.74 -1.22 -19.34
C LEU A 364 -1.52 -2.55 -19.25
N PHE A 365 -2.84 -2.53 -19.50
CA PHE A 365 -3.69 -3.69 -19.21
C PHE A 365 -3.60 -4.82 -20.23
N THR A 366 -3.02 -4.59 -21.40
CA THR A 366 -2.77 -5.66 -22.39
C THR A 366 -1.45 -6.40 -22.18
N ILE A 367 -0.57 -5.93 -21.28
CA ILE A 367 0.62 -6.68 -20.89
C ILE A 367 0.20 -7.85 -19.98
N PRO A 368 0.66 -9.08 -20.20
CA PRO A 368 0.33 -10.21 -19.30
C PRO A 368 0.90 -10.04 -17.88
N GLY A 369 0.16 -10.51 -16.86
CA GLY A 369 0.58 -10.52 -15.46
C GLY A 369 -0.18 -9.50 -14.58
N PRO A 370 0.13 -9.41 -13.27
CA PRO A 370 -0.55 -8.50 -12.35
C PRO A 370 -0.28 -7.03 -12.67
N LYS A 371 -1.30 -6.18 -12.53
CA LYS A 371 -1.24 -4.74 -12.76
C LYS A 371 -1.75 -3.98 -11.56
N MET A 372 -1.29 -2.74 -11.39
CA MET A 372 -1.78 -1.86 -10.35
C MET A 372 -2.25 -0.51 -10.91
N ILE A 373 -3.35 -0.04 -10.36
CA ILE A 373 -3.93 1.30 -10.55
C ILE A 373 -3.78 2.05 -9.24
N TRP A 374 -3.22 3.24 -9.25
CA TRP A 374 -3.32 4.17 -8.12
C TRP A 374 -4.66 4.91 -8.19
N GLN A 375 -5.33 5.02 -7.05
CA GLN A 375 -6.68 5.60 -6.94
C GLN A 375 -6.88 6.84 -7.82
N PHE A 376 -7.97 6.85 -8.59
CA PHE A 376 -8.39 7.91 -9.49
C PHE A 376 -7.55 8.09 -10.77
N GLY A 377 -6.52 7.26 -11.04
CA GLY A 377 -5.83 7.26 -12.32
C GLY A 377 -6.80 7.07 -13.49
N GLU A 378 -7.82 6.22 -13.30
CA GLU A 378 -8.90 5.95 -14.27
C GLU A 378 -9.84 7.14 -14.51
N LEU A 379 -9.81 8.14 -13.63
CA LEU A 379 -10.52 9.42 -13.80
C LEU A 379 -9.58 10.54 -14.28
N GLY A 380 -8.31 10.20 -14.58
CA GLY A 380 -7.30 11.17 -14.95
C GLY A 380 -7.07 12.20 -13.83
N PHE A 381 -6.79 11.73 -12.60
CA PHE A 381 -6.55 12.62 -11.46
C PHE A 381 -5.31 13.47 -11.68
N ASP A 382 -5.49 14.79 -11.68
CA ASP A 382 -4.51 15.76 -12.14
C ASP A 382 -3.91 16.66 -11.05
N LEU A 383 -4.24 16.40 -9.78
CA LEU A 383 -3.58 17.08 -8.68
C LEU A 383 -2.25 16.41 -8.34
N SER A 384 -1.20 17.24 -8.19
CA SER A 384 0.13 16.75 -7.79
C SER A 384 0.09 16.03 -6.45
N ILE A 385 0.91 14.97 -6.29
CA ILE A 385 1.16 14.35 -4.98
C ILE A 385 1.77 15.32 -3.97
N ASN A 386 2.43 16.38 -4.46
CA ASN A 386 3.05 17.43 -3.64
C ASN A 386 2.11 18.62 -3.38
N ARG A 387 0.82 18.49 -3.67
CA ARG A 387 -0.16 19.52 -3.41
C ARG A 387 -0.41 19.67 -1.90
N CYS A 388 -0.19 20.86 -1.38
CA CYS A 388 -0.52 21.24 -0.02
C CYS A 388 -2.04 21.48 0.15
N THR A 389 -2.53 21.43 1.39
CA THR A 389 -3.94 21.71 1.71
C THR A 389 -4.41 23.11 1.26
N ASN A 390 -3.51 24.10 1.23
CA ASN A 390 -3.80 25.45 0.73
C ASN A 390 -3.75 25.57 -0.82
N GLY A 391 -3.50 24.45 -1.54
CA GLY A 391 -3.46 24.41 -2.99
C GLY A 391 -2.11 24.70 -3.64
N THR A 392 -1.08 25.09 -2.89
CA THR A 392 0.29 25.26 -3.42
C THR A 392 0.96 23.91 -3.64
N ILE A 393 2.07 23.88 -4.38
CA ILE A 393 2.87 22.68 -4.63
C ILE A 393 4.19 22.80 -3.88
N ASN A 394 4.44 21.85 -2.97
CA ASN A 394 5.68 21.81 -2.18
C ASN A 394 5.97 20.35 -1.79
N ASN A 395 7.22 19.91 -1.95
CA ASN A 395 7.64 18.54 -1.62
C ASN A 395 7.38 18.15 -0.16
N GLY A 396 7.39 19.11 0.76
CA GLY A 396 7.03 18.87 2.17
C GLY A 396 5.55 18.56 2.41
N CYS A 397 4.68 18.76 1.42
CA CYS A 397 3.25 18.49 1.50
C CYS A 397 2.84 17.16 0.85
N ARG A 398 3.81 16.28 0.57
CA ARG A 398 3.54 14.99 -0.08
C ARG A 398 2.51 14.17 0.69
N THR A 399 2.61 14.13 2.01
CA THR A 399 1.72 13.39 2.90
C THR A 399 0.45 14.15 3.31
N ASP A 400 0.30 15.42 2.90
CA ASP A 400 -0.93 16.19 3.14
C ASP A 400 -2.14 15.48 2.51
N PRO A 401 -3.33 15.60 3.11
CA PRO A 401 -4.56 15.08 2.53
C PRO A 401 -4.84 15.63 1.14
N LYS A 402 -5.24 14.74 0.24
CA LYS A 402 -5.69 15.12 -1.10
C LYS A 402 -7.21 15.01 -1.19
N PRO A 403 -7.89 15.96 -1.85
CA PRO A 403 -9.34 15.87 -1.97
C PRO A 403 -9.75 14.64 -2.79
N SER A 404 -10.77 13.94 -2.32
CA SER A 404 -11.36 12.83 -3.05
C SER A 404 -11.91 13.28 -4.40
N ALA A 405 -11.73 12.47 -5.45
CA ALA A 405 -12.33 12.69 -6.75
C ALA A 405 -13.87 12.65 -6.70
N PHE A 406 -14.45 12.09 -5.63
CA PHE A 406 -15.90 12.08 -5.39
C PHE A 406 -16.40 13.33 -4.63
N SER A 407 -15.51 14.19 -4.14
CA SER A 407 -15.90 15.41 -3.44
C SER A 407 -16.73 16.32 -4.35
N THR A 408 -17.60 17.13 -3.75
CA THR A 408 -18.41 18.10 -4.49
C THR A 408 -17.56 19.14 -5.23
N THR A 409 -16.33 19.38 -4.77
CA THR A 409 -15.39 20.32 -5.38
C THR A 409 -14.78 19.77 -6.67
N LEU A 410 -14.36 18.51 -6.69
CA LEU A 410 -13.77 17.89 -7.87
C LEU A 410 -14.82 17.24 -8.77
N ASN A 411 -15.69 16.42 -8.19
CA ASN A 411 -16.80 15.74 -8.86
C ASN A 411 -16.40 15.02 -10.17
N TYR A 412 -15.19 14.41 -10.19
CA TYR A 412 -14.59 13.87 -11.41
C TYR A 412 -15.37 12.70 -12.00
N TYR A 413 -16.03 11.90 -11.17
CA TYR A 413 -16.82 10.77 -11.66
C TYR A 413 -18.05 11.21 -12.49
N ASN A 414 -18.57 12.43 -12.25
CA ASN A 414 -19.68 13.00 -13.00
C ASN A 414 -19.23 13.91 -14.16
N ASP A 415 -17.93 14.16 -14.32
CA ASP A 415 -17.41 14.83 -15.51
C ASP A 415 -17.42 13.87 -16.70
N ALA A 416 -18.06 14.25 -17.79
CA ALA A 416 -18.30 13.38 -18.95
C ALA A 416 -17.00 12.91 -19.64
N GLN A 417 -15.96 13.76 -19.68
CA GLN A 417 -14.69 13.42 -20.32
C GLN A 417 -13.89 12.44 -19.44
N ARG A 418 -13.86 12.65 -18.14
CA ARG A 418 -13.21 11.76 -17.16
C ARG A 418 -13.94 10.43 -17.04
N LYS A 419 -15.28 10.46 -17.04
CA LYS A 419 -16.09 9.25 -17.07
C LYS A 419 -15.84 8.42 -18.33
N ALA A 420 -15.58 9.05 -19.47
CA ALA A 420 -15.21 8.35 -20.70
C ALA A 420 -13.84 7.66 -20.61
N VAL A 421 -12.89 8.19 -19.82
CA VAL A 421 -11.62 7.51 -19.48
C VAL A 421 -11.91 6.27 -18.65
N TYR A 422 -12.64 6.42 -17.54
CA TYR A 422 -13.06 5.32 -16.67
C TYR A 422 -13.74 4.19 -17.46
N ASP A 423 -14.73 4.53 -18.31
CA ASP A 423 -15.45 3.53 -19.09
C ASP A 423 -14.56 2.82 -20.12
N THR A 424 -13.55 3.53 -20.65
CA THR A 424 -12.54 2.93 -21.55
C THR A 424 -11.64 1.97 -20.80
N TRP A 425 -11.15 2.35 -19.59
CA TRP A 425 -10.36 1.47 -18.75
C TRP A 425 -11.13 0.20 -18.39
N ALA A 426 -12.38 0.36 -17.91
CA ALA A 426 -13.23 -0.79 -17.59
C ALA A 426 -13.44 -1.76 -18.77
N LYS A 427 -13.56 -1.25 -19.99
CA LYS A 427 -13.67 -2.08 -21.21
C LYS A 427 -12.38 -2.82 -21.50
N ILE A 428 -11.23 -2.15 -21.39
CA ILE A 428 -9.91 -2.78 -21.67
C ILE A 428 -9.59 -3.83 -20.61
N ILE A 429 -9.85 -3.56 -19.34
CA ILE A 429 -9.64 -4.52 -18.25
C ILE A 429 -10.50 -5.78 -18.41
N ASN A 430 -11.69 -5.63 -19.01
CA ASN A 430 -12.63 -6.74 -19.21
C ASN A 430 -12.31 -7.60 -20.45
N LEU A 431 -11.30 -7.22 -21.27
CA LEU A 431 -10.88 -8.02 -22.44
C LEU A 431 -10.12 -9.27 -22.01
#